data_246c6333fe6928a1c1943818196aae04
#
_entry.id   246c6333fe6928a1c1943818196aae04
#
_cell.length_a   1.000
_cell.length_b   1.000
_cell.length_c   1.000
_cell.angle_alpha   90.00
_cell.angle_beta   90.00
_cell.angle_gamma   90.00
#
_symmetry.space_group_name_H-M   'P 1'
#
loop_
_entity.id
_entity.type
_entity.pdbx_description
1 polymer ?
#
loop_
_entity_poly.entity_id
_entity_poly.type
_entity_poly.pdbx_seq_one_letter_code
_entity_poly.pdbx_strand_id
1 'polypeptide(L)'
;MRPVLVSFLAFLWAVLAQGAFAGQLIVIDSTAPELVPGQVVDGSKVLGIAAGARVTLIAEDGRVTTLNGPFSGLPGAGPGVPGGSGLIGSLSRLVGGPSAATGVLAVMRGGRGADPADAWAVNLVRSVNVCVRAGATPELRRKKSRMARTLTVKALPDGAEKSVEWPAGSDRIGWPEGLALTDGGRYLARVSGKKSLAGLSGRTTETTLVVHLVPGGLPSDAHRAAWMADVGCMGQARALLAGLR
;
A
#
# COMPACT_ATOMS: atom_id res chain seq x y z
N MET A 1 -60.89 30.75 21.03
CA MET A 1 -60.12 30.66 19.74
C MET A 1 -58.66 30.71 20.07
N ARG A 2 -58.14 29.77 20.13
CA ARG A 2 -57.12 28.69 20.00
C ARG A 2 -55.75 29.29 19.75
N PRO A 3 -54.76 29.09 20.68
CA PRO A 3 -53.35 29.32 20.45
C PRO A 3 -52.70 27.99 19.95
N VAL A 4 -52.61 27.80 18.63
CA VAL A 4 -51.98 26.60 18.03
C VAL A 4 -50.72 26.96 17.23
N LEU A 5 -50.29 28.21 17.22
CA LEU A 5 -49.24 28.73 16.31
C LEU A 5 -47.85 28.89 16.92
N VAL A 6 -47.66 28.52 18.20
CA VAL A 6 -46.35 28.72 18.87
C VAL A 6 -45.52 27.45 18.93
N SER A 7 -46.08 26.24 18.70
CA SER A 7 -45.33 24.99 18.83
C SER A 7 -44.51 24.59 17.58
N PHE A 8 -44.67 25.26 16.46
CA PHE A 8 -43.95 24.86 15.21
C PHE A 8 -42.58 25.51 15.03
N LEU A 9 -42.29 26.59 15.76
CA LEU A 9 -40.98 27.27 15.63
C LEU A 9 -39.85 26.67 16.50
N ALA A 10 -40.20 25.87 17.51
CA ALA A 10 -39.19 25.27 18.40
C ALA A 10 -38.54 24.00 17.81
N PHE A 11 -39.13 23.38 16.79
CA PHE A 11 -38.63 22.13 16.19
C PHE A 11 -37.60 22.35 15.06
N LEU A 12 -37.47 23.57 14.56
CA LEU A 12 -36.62 23.88 13.42
C LEU A 12 -35.17 24.23 13.79
N TRP A 13 -34.85 24.37 15.08
CA TRP A 13 -33.49 24.71 15.55
C TRP A 13 -32.67 23.51 16.04
N ALA A 14 -33.26 22.31 16.09
CA ALA A 14 -32.54 21.11 16.57
C ALA A 14 -31.76 20.34 15.48
N VAL A 15 -31.78 20.79 14.21
CA VAL A 15 -31.20 20.01 13.09
C VAL A 15 -29.83 20.52 12.61
N LEU A 16 -29.29 21.61 13.17
CA LEU A 16 -28.06 22.23 12.68
C LEU A 16 -26.80 22.01 13.53
N ALA A 17 -26.85 21.13 14.52
CA ALA A 17 -25.63 20.71 15.21
C ALA A 17 -25.08 19.42 14.59
N GLN A 18 -24.83 19.40 13.29
CA GLN A 18 -23.91 18.43 12.71
C GLN A 18 -22.52 18.86 13.12
N GLY A 19 -22.11 18.42 14.32
CA GLY A 19 -20.74 18.54 14.75
C GLY A 19 -19.83 17.97 13.65
N ALA A 20 -19.01 18.79 13.05
CA ALA A 20 -17.91 18.34 12.22
C ALA A 20 -17.03 17.46 13.12
N PHE A 21 -17.22 16.14 13.06
CA PHE A 21 -16.29 15.20 13.67
C PHE A 21 -15.02 15.31 12.84
N ALA A 22 -14.08 16.11 13.33
CA ALA A 22 -12.74 16.10 12.81
C ALA A 22 -12.15 14.71 13.12
N GLY A 23 -12.04 13.90 12.08
CA GLY A 23 -11.55 12.52 12.19
C GLY A 23 -10.08 12.47 12.59
N GLN A 24 -9.62 11.27 12.91
CA GLN A 24 -8.21 11.01 13.11
C GLN A 24 -7.47 11.09 11.77
N LEU A 25 -6.23 11.56 11.85
CA LEU A 25 -5.30 11.66 10.72
C LEU A 25 -4.03 10.90 11.09
N ILE A 26 -3.41 10.25 10.11
CA ILE A 26 -2.12 9.62 10.30
C ILE A 26 -1.03 10.35 9.51
N VAL A 27 0.11 10.60 10.15
CA VAL A 27 1.32 11.10 9.50
C VAL A 27 1.96 9.98 8.70
N ILE A 28 2.05 10.14 7.37
CA ILE A 28 2.73 9.14 6.50
C ILE A 28 4.12 9.60 6.08
N ASP A 29 4.36 10.91 6.08
CA ASP A 29 5.66 11.51 5.79
C ASP A 29 5.79 12.84 6.52
N SER A 30 6.99 13.15 7.04
CA SER A 30 7.24 14.40 7.73
C SER A 30 8.71 14.78 7.72
N THR A 31 8.98 16.07 7.52
CA THR A 31 10.28 16.69 7.79
C THR A 31 10.24 17.54 9.07
N ALA A 32 9.07 17.67 9.73
CA ALA A 32 8.93 18.33 11.01
C ALA A 32 9.37 17.38 12.14
N PRO A 33 10.29 17.80 13.02
CA PRO A 33 10.87 16.91 14.04
C PRO A 33 9.85 16.42 15.08
N GLU A 34 8.80 17.20 15.33
CA GLU A 34 7.73 16.89 16.29
C GLU A 34 6.65 15.96 15.74
N LEU A 35 6.62 15.70 14.45
CA LEU A 35 5.62 14.87 13.79
C LEU A 35 6.30 13.65 13.12
N VAL A 36 6.12 12.50 13.72
CA VAL A 36 6.80 11.27 13.29
C VAL A 36 5.88 10.44 12.39
N PRO A 37 6.37 9.86 11.27
CA PRO A 37 5.60 8.93 10.48
C PRO A 37 5.03 7.78 11.31
N GLY A 38 3.73 7.49 11.13
CA GLY A 38 2.96 6.54 11.94
C GLY A 38 2.24 7.17 13.15
N GLN A 39 2.53 8.42 13.49
CA GLN A 39 1.83 9.14 14.54
C GLN A 39 0.39 9.47 14.10
N VAL A 40 -0.55 9.25 15.01
CA VAL A 40 -1.95 9.66 14.83
C VAL A 40 -2.13 11.03 15.43
N VAL A 41 -2.70 11.96 14.66
CA VAL A 41 -3.04 13.32 15.08
C VAL A 41 -4.55 13.52 15.06
N ASP A 42 -5.03 14.32 16.00
CA ASP A 42 -6.45 14.66 16.09
C ASP A 42 -6.74 15.84 15.16
N GLY A 43 -7.57 15.62 14.16
CA GLY A 43 -7.94 16.63 13.16
C GLY A 43 -8.71 17.83 13.73
N SER A 44 -9.24 17.73 14.97
CA SER A 44 -9.90 18.83 15.70
C SER A 44 -8.95 19.76 16.42
N LYS A 45 -7.68 19.39 16.54
CA LYS A 45 -6.66 20.20 17.22
C LYS A 45 -5.84 21.00 16.24
N VAL A 46 -5.45 22.20 16.66
CA VAL A 46 -4.57 23.05 15.88
C VAL A 46 -3.21 22.36 15.74
N LEU A 47 -2.76 22.19 14.49
CA LEU A 47 -1.46 21.67 14.15
C LEU A 47 -0.54 22.81 13.74
N GLY A 48 0.62 22.92 14.39
CA GLY A 48 1.69 23.84 14.02
C GLY A 48 2.76 23.14 13.19
N ILE A 49 3.17 23.73 12.08
CA ILE A 49 4.28 23.25 11.25
C ILE A 49 5.24 24.40 11.01
N ALA A 50 6.50 24.23 11.39
CA ALA A 50 7.54 25.24 11.25
C ALA A 50 7.84 25.58 9.79
N ALA A 51 8.35 26.78 9.52
CA ALA A 51 8.75 27.18 8.17
C ALA A 51 9.77 26.20 7.59
N GLY A 52 9.57 25.84 6.31
CA GLY A 52 10.42 24.90 5.59
C GLY A 52 10.14 23.42 5.89
N ALA A 53 9.30 23.11 6.87
CA ALA A 53 8.88 21.73 7.11
C ALA A 53 7.67 21.36 6.25
N ARG A 54 7.52 20.05 5.98
CA ARG A 54 6.40 19.46 5.23
C ARG A 54 5.87 18.26 6.00
N VAL A 55 4.56 18.08 6.00
CA VAL A 55 3.89 16.94 6.60
C VAL A 55 2.81 16.43 5.64
N THR A 56 2.78 15.12 5.40
CA THR A 56 1.73 14.46 4.62
C THR A 56 0.88 13.60 5.55
N LEU A 57 -0.41 13.83 5.52
CA LEU A 57 -1.42 13.22 6.37
C LEU A 57 -2.41 12.40 5.54
N ILE A 58 -2.91 11.30 6.09
CA ILE A 58 -4.05 10.56 5.54
C ILE A 58 -5.18 10.58 6.55
N ALA A 59 -6.38 10.96 6.11
CA ALA A 59 -7.60 10.91 6.88
C ALA A 59 -8.25 9.51 6.82
N GLU A 60 -9.23 9.26 7.69
CA GLU A 60 -9.97 7.98 7.75
C GLU A 60 -10.71 7.64 6.45
N ASP A 61 -11.10 8.63 5.68
CA ASP A 61 -11.68 8.47 4.34
C ASP A 61 -10.66 8.16 3.24
N GLY A 62 -9.36 8.08 3.61
CA GLY A 62 -8.25 7.83 2.71
C GLY A 62 -7.77 9.06 1.93
N ARG A 63 -8.30 10.24 2.23
CA ARG A 63 -7.87 11.49 1.63
C ARG A 63 -6.47 11.87 2.12
N VAL A 64 -5.59 12.19 1.17
CA VAL A 64 -4.23 12.62 1.43
C VAL A 64 -4.18 14.14 1.43
N THR A 65 -3.55 14.72 2.45
CA THR A 65 -3.32 16.16 2.57
C THR A 65 -1.85 16.43 2.88
N THR A 66 -1.21 17.27 2.07
CA THR A 66 0.15 17.72 2.32
C THR A 66 0.13 19.18 2.81
N LEU A 67 0.68 19.40 3.98
CA LEU A 67 0.81 20.71 4.62
C LEU A 67 2.26 21.17 4.55
N ASN A 68 2.48 22.39 4.09
CA ASN A 68 3.80 23.03 4.06
C ASN A 68 3.83 24.14 5.11
N GLY A 69 4.90 24.20 5.89
CA GLY A 69 5.11 25.27 6.85
C GLY A 69 5.61 26.60 6.21
N PRO A 70 5.35 27.76 6.85
CA PRO A 70 4.70 27.87 8.16
C PRO A 70 3.19 27.60 8.06
N PHE A 71 2.66 26.72 8.91
CA PHE A 71 1.24 26.41 8.99
C PHE A 71 0.81 26.40 10.46
N SER A 72 -0.35 26.97 10.75
CA SER A 72 -1.01 26.90 12.06
C SER A 72 -2.52 26.88 11.84
N GLY A 73 -3.13 25.73 12.05
CA GLY A 73 -4.57 25.56 11.80
C GLY A 73 -5.04 24.11 11.98
N LEU A 74 -6.29 23.88 11.66
CA LEU A 74 -6.87 22.54 11.69
C LEU A 74 -6.39 21.75 10.46
N PRO A 75 -5.80 20.56 10.61
CA PRO A 75 -5.15 19.82 9.52
C PRO A 75 -6.14 19.14 8.55
N GLY A 76 -7.27 19.73 8.28
CA GLY A 76 -8.25 19.23 7.34
C GLY A 76 -9.50 18.68 8.01
N ALA A 77 -10.33 19.58 8.52
CA ALA A 77 -11.69 19.29 8.96
C ALA A 77 -12.54 18.86 7.75
N GLY A 78 -12.48 17.59 7.40
CA GLY A 78 -13.48 16.95 6.56
C GLY A 78 -14.48 16.20 7.44
N PRO A 79 -15.71 15.94 6.98
CA PRO A 79 -16.63 15.09 7.72
C PRO A 79 -15.99 13.71 7.89
N GLY A 80 -15.77 13.32 9.15
CA GLY A 80 -15.28 11.98 9.49
C GLY A 80 -16.28 10.94 8.97
N VAL A 81 -15.79 9.92 8.28
CA VAL A 81 -16.63 8.78 7.90
C VAL A 81 -16.71 7.86 9.12
N PRO A 82 -17.91 7.63 9.68
CA PRO A 82 -18.06 6.67 10.79
C PRO A 82 -17.61 5.28 10.31
N GLY A 83 -16.60 4.71 10.95
CA GLY A 83 -16.15 3.33 10.69
C GLY A 83 -14.71 3.16 10.21
N GLY A 84 -13.94 4.24 10.07
CA GLY A 84 -12.57 4.21 9.53
C GLY A 84 -11.45 3.77 10.49
N SER A 85 -11.74 3.35 11.71
CA SER A 85 -10.72 2.98 12.71
C SER A 85 -9.73 1.92 12.23
N GLY A 86 -10.14 1.04 11.32
CA GLY A 86 -9.28 0.01 10.71
C GLY A 86 -8.20 0.58 9.81
N LEU A 87 -8.51 1.57 8.98
CA LEU A 87 -7.56 2.20 8.06
C LEU A 87 -6.39 2.82 8.81
N ILE A 88 -6.69 3.72 9.76
CA ILE A 88 -5.66 4.43 10.54
C ILE A 88 -4.77 3.45 11.30
N GLY A 89 -5.37 2.43 11.96
CA GLY A 89 -4.61 1.40 12.69
C GLY A 89 -3.69 0.59 11.79
N SER A 90 -4.14 0.16 10.61
CA SER A 90 -3.33 -0.60 9.66
C SER A 90 -2.20 0.25 9.08
N LEU A 91 -2.47 1.50 8.71
CA LEU A 91 -1.46 2.43 8.21
C LEU A 91 -0.45 2.80 9.29
N SER A 92 -0.86 3.01 10.55
CA SER A 92 0.04 3.29 11.67
C SER A 92 1.05 2.16 11.87
N ARG A 93 0.59 0.90 11.85
CA ARG A 93 1.48 -0.26 11.92
C ARG A 93 2.41 -0.36 10.71
N LEU A 94 1.91 -0.03 9.52
CA LEU A 94 2.69 -0.10 8.27
C LEU A 94 3.83 0.92 8.25
N VAL A 95 3.58 2.14 8.75
CA VAL A 95 4.50 3.29 8.70
C VAL A 95 5.34 3.40 9.97
N GLY A 96 4.78 3.11 11.15
CA GLY A 96 5.43 3.27 12.47
C GLY A 96 6.17 2.04 12.99
N GLY A 97 6.07 0.87 12.34
CA GLY A 97 6.69 -0.36 12.81
C GLY A 97 8.23 -0.36 12.72
N PRO A 98 8.94 -1.19 13.54
CA PRO A 98 10.41 -1.24 13.55
C PRO A 98 11.03 -1.53 12.18
N SER A 99 10.35 -2.32 11.35
CA SER A 99 10.75 -2.57 9.96
C SER A 99 10.50 -1.38 9.01
N ALA A 100 9.71 -0.39 9.44
CA ALA A 100 9.45 0.81 8.65
C ALA A 100 10.64 1.77 8.72
N ALA A 101 11.27 1.93 9.88
CA ALA A 101 12.44 2.79 10.05
C ALA A 101 13.58 2.41 9.11
N THR A 102 13.84 1.11 8.91
CA THR A 102 14.85 0.61 7.96
C THR A 102 14.44 0.80 6.50
N GLY A 103 13.15 0.64 6.20
CA GLY A 103 12.61 0.83 4.84
C GLY A 103 12.53 2.30 4.43
N VAL A 104 12.06 3.17 5.32
CA VAL A 104 11.95 4.62 5.09
C VAL A 104 13.35 5.26 5.00
N LEU A 105 14.30 4.87 5.86
CA LEU A 105 15.68 5.34 5.80
C LEU A 105 16.42 4.86 4.55
N ALA A 106 16.08 3.67 4.02
CA ALA A 106 16.63 3.18 2.76
C ALA A 106 16.13 4.01 1.56
N VAL A 107 14.88 4.46 1.59
CA VAL A 107 14.30 5.37 0.58
C VAL A 107 14.92 6.77 0.70
N MET A 108 15.14 7.29 1.91
CA MET A 108 15.71 8.62 2.13
C MET A 108 17.22 8.70 1.83
N ARG A 109 17.97 7.59 1.92
CA ARG A 109 19.42 7.58 1.65
C ARG A 109 19.82 7.37 0.19
N GLY A 110 18.91 7.63 -0.76
CA GLY A 110 19.21 7.48 -2.20
C GLY A 110 19.50 6.03 -2.61
N GLY A 111 19.24 5.07 -1.73
CA GLY A 111 19.03 3.70 -2.15
C GLY A 111 17.87 3.76 -3.13
N ARG A 112 18.10 3.39 -4.39
CA ARG A 112 17.04 3.30 -5.40
C ARG A 112 15.89 2.53 -4.80
N GLY A 113 15.02 3.27 -4.07
CA GLY A 113 13.85 2.79 -3.37
C GLY A 113 12.93 2.14 -4.39
N ALA A 114 12.07 1.25 -3.92
CA ALA A 114 11.03 0.71 -4.76
C ALA A 114 10.31 1.89 -5.42
N ASP A 115 10.37 1.93 -6.75
CA ASP A 115 9.59 2.87 -7.55
C ASP A 115 8.12 2.70 -7.13
N PRO A 116 7.38 3.76 -6.80
CA PRO A 116 5.95 3.67 -6.53
C PRO A 116 5.17 2.95 -7.64
N ALA A 117 5.64 3.05 -8.88
CA ALA A 117 5.15 2.26 -10.01
C ALA A 117 5.28 0.74 -9.80
N ASP A 118 6.13 0.30 -8.87
CA ASP A 118 6.37 -1.10 -8.57
C ASP A 118 5.48 -1.70 -7.48
N ALA A 119 4.54 -0.93 -6.92
CA ALA A 119 3.60 -1.43 -5.90
C ALA A 119 2.83 -2.69 -6.36
N TRP A 120 2.64 -2.83 -7.67
CA TRP A 120 1.91 -3.94 -8.29
C TRP A 120 2.84 -5.00 -8.91
N ALA A 121 4.14 -4.80 -8.87
CA ALA A 121 5.11 -5.78 -9.34
C ALA A 121 5.45 -6.79 -8.22
N VAL A 122 5.47 -8.06 -8.57
CA VAL A 122 5.78 -9.17 -7.67
C VAL A 122 7.28 -9.43 -7.67
N ASN A 123 7.95 -9.17 -6.57
CA ASN A 123 9.37 -9.43 -6.44
C ASN A 123 9.60 -10.90 -6.02
N LEU A 124 10.11 -11.74 -6.93
CA LEU A 124 10.32 -13.16 -6.69
C LEU A 124 11.40 -13.47 -5.63
N VAL A 125 12.24 -12.50 -5.25
CA VAL A 125 13.32 -12.73 -4.28
C VAL A 125 12.85 -12.50 -2.84
N ARG A 126 11.80 -11.71 -2.63
CA ARG A 126 11.43 -11.19 -1.29
C ARG A 126 9.99 -11.42 -0.87
N SER A 127 9.11 -11.80 -1.80
CA SER A 127 7.68 -11.84 -1.49
C SER A 127 7.20 -13.26 -1.27
N VAL A 128 6.67 -13.55 -0.09
CA VAL A 128 5.87 -14.74 0.18
C VAL A 128 4.40 -14.43 -0.12
N ASN A 129 3.87 -13.35 0.48
CA ASN A 129 2.54 -12.83 0.16
C ASN A 129 2.66 -11.80 -0.96
N VAL A 130 1.84 -11.93 -1.98
CA VAL A 130 1.79 -11.06 -3.16
C VAL A 130 0.37 -10.61 -3.41
N CYS A 131 0.19 -9.32 -3.56
CA CYS A 131 -1.10 -8.71 -3.84
C CYS A 131 -1.20 -8.33 -5.30
N VAL A 132 -2.28 -8.73 -5.95
CA VAL A 132 -2.56 -8.51 -7.35
C VAL A 132 -3.91 -7.83 -7.49
N ARG A 133 -4.05 -6.86 -8.39
CA ARG A 133 -5.36 -6.31 -8.71
C ARG A 133 -6.26 -7.39 -9.30
N ALA A 134 -7.49 -7.47 -8.83
CA ALA A 134 -8.47 -8.38 -9.40
C ALA A 134 -8.60 -8.14 -10.93
N GLY A 135 -8.52 -9.20 -11.71
CA GLY A 135 -8.60 -9.14 -13.18
C GLY A 135 -7.33 -8.64 -13.88
N ALA A 136 -6.27 -8.27 -13.17
CA ALA A 136 -5.01 -7.86 -13.78
C ALA A 136 -4.03 -9.04 -13.90
N THR A 137 -3.19 -9.00 -14.93
CA THR A 137 -2.04 -9.89 -15.06
C THR A 137 -0.86 -9.30 -14.29
N PRO A 138 -0.34 -9.96 -13.25
CA PRO A 138 0.76 -9.42 -12.48
C PRO A 138 2.06 -9.42 -13.27
N GLU A 139 2.88 -8.42 -13.05
CA GLU A 139 4.24 -8.35 -13.54
C GLU A 139 5.19 -8.93 -12.48
N LEU A 140 6.01 -9.88 -12.87
CA LEU A 140 7.02 -10.49 -12.01
C LEU A 140 8.35 -9.75 -12.16
N ARG A 141 9.06 -9.55 -11.04
CA ARG A 141 10.30 -8.79 -11.02
C ARG A 141 11.44 -9.58 -10.38
N ARG A 142 12.64 -9.44 -10.96
CA ARG A 142 13.90 -9.95 -10.42
C ARG A 142 15.04 -8.97 -10.66
N LYS A 143 16.19 -9.22 -10.05
CA LYS A 143 17.43 -8.52 -10.42
C LYS A 143 17.80 -8.83 -11.88
N LYS A 144 18.17 -7.81 -12.67
CA LYS A 144 18.66 -7.96 -14.05
C LYS A 144 19.76 -9.01 -14.12
N SER A 145 19.68 -9.86 -15.14
CA SER A 145 20.71 -10.88 -15.43
C SER A 145 21.19 -10.70 -16.87
N ARG A 146 22.50 -10.82 -17.07
CA ARG A 146 23.09 -10.79 -18.42
C ARG A 146 22.74 -12.00 -19.27
N MET A 147 22.23 -13.07 -18.66
CA MET A 147 21.82 -14.30 -19.35
C MET A 147 20.30 -14.49 -19.23
N ALA A 148 19.72 -15.02 -20.28
CA ALA A 148 18.33 -15.48 -20.23
C ALA A 148 18.17 -16.57 -19.17
N ARG A 149 16.96 -16.64 -18.56
CA ARG A 149 16.58 -17.59 -17.54
C ARG A 149 15.27 -18.24 -17.95
N THR A 150 14.92 -19.34 -17.33
CA THR A 150 13.58 -19.90 -17.43
C THR A 150 12.85 -19.67 -16.14
N LEU A 151 11.69 -19.02 -16.21
CA LEU A 151 10.74 -18.95 -15.12
C LEU A 151 9.74 -20.09 -15.29
N THR A 152 9.60 -20.92 -14.27
CA THR A 152 8.57 -21.94 -14.16
C THR A 152 7.67 -21.60 -12.99
N VAL A 153 6.36 -21.57 -13.19
CA VAL A 153 5.38 -21.35 -12.12
C VAL A 153 4.43 -22.53 -12.09
N LYS A 154 4.30 -23.14 -10.91
CA LYS A 154 3.40 -24.27 -10.66
C LYS A 154 2.36 -23.87 -9.62
N ALA A 155 1.09 -24.08 -9.91
CA ALA A 155 0.03 -23.96 -8.92
C ALA A 155 0.09 -25.15 -7.95
N LEU A 156 0.02 -24.87 -6.64
CA LEU A 156 0.11 -25.88 -5.61
C LEU A 156 -1.28 -26.29 -5.06
N PRO A 157 -1.46 -27.57 -4.60
CA PRO A 157 -0.44 -28.61 -4.52
C PRO A 157 -0.12 -29.28 -5.86
N ASP A 158 -1.10 -29.61 -6.68
CA ASP A 158 -0.92 -30.43 -7.89
C ASP A 158 -1.55 -29.80 -9.13
N GLY A 159 -1.53 -28.48 -9.19
CA GLY A 159 -2.10 -27.72 -10.29
C GLY A 159 -1.19 -27.59 -11.50
N ALA A 160 -1.66 -26.82 -12.47
CA ALA A 160 -0.97 -26.55 -13.72
C ALA A 160 0.41 -25.93 -13.49
N GLU A 161 1.36 -26.32 -14.36
CA GLU A 161 2.69 -25.74 -14.41
C GLU A 161 2.91 -25.09 -15.78
N LYS A 162 3.49 -23.90 -15.80
CA LYS A 162 3.83 -23.15 -17.01
C LYS A 162 5.25 -22.62 -16.92
N SER A 163 5.92 -22.63 -18.05
CA SER A 163 7.28 -22.09 -18.17
C SER A 163 7.34 -21.02 -19.26
N VAL A 164 8.14 -19.98 -19.01
CA VAL A 164 8.39 -18.88 -19.94
C VAL A 164 9.86 -18.49 -19.90
N GLU A 165 10.42 -18.14 -21.05
CA GLU A 165 11.79 -17.64 -21.11
C GLU A 165 11.83 -16.18 -20.62
N TRP A 166 12.66 -15.92 -19.59
CA TRP A 166 12.95 -14.57 -19.09
C TRP A 166 14.15 -14.00 -19.83
N PRO A 167 13.96 -13.02 -20.71
CA PRO A 167 15.05 -12.51 -21.54
C PRO A 167 16.26 -12.01 -20.78
N ALA A 168 17.42 -12.07 -21.38
CA ALA A 168 18.62 -11.42 -20.89
C ALA A 168 18.41 -9.89 -20.82
N GLY A 169 18.94 -9.24 -19.78
CA GLY A 169 18.81 -7.79 -19.59
C GLY A 169 17.47 -7.32 -19.04
N SER A 170 16.42 -8.17 -19.08
CA SER A 170 15.12 -7.82 -18.50
C SER A 170 15.09 -8.11 -16.99
N ASP A 171 14.53 -7.18 -16.23
CA ASP A 171 14.20 -7.33 -14.81
C ASP A 171 12.72 -7.62 -14.57
N ARG A 172 11.88 -7.60 -15.64
CA ARG A 172 10.45 -7.79 -15.58
C ARG A 172 9.99 -8.82 -16.61
N ILE A 173 8.91 -9.55 -16.25
CA ILE A 173 8.20 -10.46 -17.14
C ILE A 173 6.75 -10.58 -16.67
N GLY A 174 5.82 -10.77 -17.59
CA GLY A 174 4.42 -11.04 -17.26
C GLY A 174 4.24 -12.41 -16.60
N TRP A 175 3.13 -12.58 -15.91
CA TRP A 175 2.68 -13.89 -15.41
C TRP A 175 2.50 -14.85 -16.59
N PRO A 176 2.88 -16.14 -16.44
CA PRO A 176 2.75 -17.10 -17.52
C PRO A 176 1.30 -17.26 -18.00
N GLU A 177 1.10 -17.16 -19.32
CA GLU A 177 -0.22 -17.27 -19.94
C GLU A 177 -0.88 -18.62 -19.66
N GLY A 178 -2.19 -18.60 -19.46
CA GLY A 178 -3.00 -19.78 -19.19
C GLY A 178 -2.81 -20.37 -17.79
N LEU A 179 -2.08 -19.70 -16.88
CA LEU A 179 -2.04 -20.05 -15.48
C LEU A 179 -2.96 -19.13 -14.69
N ALA A 180 -4.12 -19.65 -14.29
CA ALA A 180 -5.12 -18.87 -13.54
C ALA A 180 -4.59 -18.43 -12.18
N LEU A 181 -4.94 -17.19 -11.79
CA LEU A 181 -4.71 -16.66 -10.45
C LEU A 181 -5.99 -16.80 -9.63
N THR A 182 -5.85 -17.35 -8.42
CA THR A 182 -6.94 -17.48 -7.46
C THR A 182 -6.58 -16.77 -6.16
N ASP A 183 -7.57 -16.20 -5.50
CA ASP A 183 -7.37 -15.60 -4.18
C ASP A 183 -7.00 -16.68 -3.16
N GLY A 184 -6.00 -16.42 -2.32
CA GLY A 184 -5.43 -17.42 -1.41
C GLY A 184 -4.61 -18.50 -2.12
N GLY A 185 -4.51 -18.48 -3.45
CA GLY A 185 -3.79 -19.48 -4.25
C GLY A 185 -2.29 -19.47 -3.94
N ARG A 186 -1.71 -20.68 -3.91
CA ARG A 186 -0.29 -20.90 -3.67
C ARG A 186 0.41 -21.32 -4.95
N TYR A 187 1.54 -20.70 -5.22
CA TYR A 187 2.30 -20.96 -6.45
C TYR A 187 3.79 -21.12 -6.13
N LEU A 188 4.42 -22.14 -6.70
CA LEU A 188 5.87 -22.31 -6.65
C LEU A 188 6.48 -21.64 -7.89
N ALA A 189 7.18 -20.53 -7.71
CA ALA A 189 7.93 -19.87 -8.76
C ALA A 189 9.40 -20.31 -8.70
N ARG A 190 9.92 -20.83 -9.80
CA ARG A 190 11.29 -21.30 -9.95
C ARG A 190 11.95 -20.52 -11.07
N VAL A 191 13.08 -19.88 -10.78
CA VAL A 191 13.92 -19.22 -11.80
C VAL A 191 15.22 -20.02 -11.96
N SER A 192 15.41 -20.64 -13.10
CA SER A 192 16.59 -21.47 -13.37
C SER A 192 17.48 -20.85 -14.46
N GLY A 193 18.80 -21.03 -14.32
CA GLY A 193 19.76 -20.71 -15.38
C GLY A 193 19.78 -21.79 -16.46
N LYS A 194 20.10 -21.43 -17.70
CA LYS A 194 20.42 -22.43 -18.73
C LYS A 194 21.61 -23.27 -18.26
N LYS A 195 21.55 -24.60 -18.49
CA LYS A 195 22.69 -25.47 -18.23
C LYS A 195 23.87 -25.00 -19.08
N SER A 196 25.03 -24.81 -18.45
CA SER A 196 26.28 -24.56 -19.16
C SER A 196 26.66 -25.82 -19.96
N LEU A 197 27.36 -25.63 -21.08
CA LEU A 197 27.99 -26.73 -21.82
C LEU A 197 28.95 -27.59 -20.95
N ALA A 198 29.46 -27.03 -19.86
CA ALA A 198 30.29 -27.72 -18.87
C ALA A 198 29.49 -28.54 -17.82
N GLY A 199 28.17 -28.72 -18.00
CA GLY A 199 27.33 -29.52 -17.07
C GLY A 199 27.01 -28.84 -15.73
N LEU A 200 27.53 -27.63 -15.48
CA LEU A 200 27.25 -26.87 -14.26
C LEU A 200 25.82 -26.31 -14.35
N SER A 201 24.94 -26.76 -13.49
CA SER A 201 23.60 -26.21 -13.36
C SER A 201 23.67 -24.75 -12.96
N GLY A 202 23.05 -23.86 -13.74
CA GLY A 202 22.86 -22.49 -13.33
C GLY A 202 22.08 -22.44 -11.99
N ARG A 203 22.43 -21.47 -11.15
CA ARG A 203 21.76 -21.29 -9.85
C ARG A 203 20.26 -21.19 -10.03
N THR A 204 19.51 -22.07 -9.36
CA THR A 204 18.05 -22.06 -9.32
C THR A 204 17.60 -21.34 -8.05
N THR A 205 16.64 -20.44 -8.20
CA THR A 205 15.99 -19.79 -7.05
C THR A 205 14.52 -20.23 -7.05
N GLU A 206 14.05 -20.68 -5.91
CA GLU A 206 12.65 -21.08 -5.72
C GLU A 206 12.00 -20.17 -4.66
N THR A 207 10.75 -19.80 -4.92
CA THR A 207 9.96 -18.98 -4.01
C THR A 207 8.51 -19.45 -4.06
N THR A 208 7.93 -19.72 -2.89
CA THR A 208 6.50 -19.97 -2.79
C THR A 208 5.79 -18.63 -2.64
N LEU A 209 4.82 -18.38 -3.51
CA LEU A 209 3.98 -17.19 -3.50
C LEU A 209 2.60 -17.55 -2.98
N VAL A 210 2.04 -16.74 -2.10
CA VAL A 210 0.62 -16.76 -1.73
C VAL A 210 -0.02 -15.52 -2.35
N VAL A 211 -0.95 -15.73 -3.26
CA VAL A 211 -1.59 -14.65 -4.01
C VAL A 211 -2.83 -14.16 -3.27
N HIS A 212 -2.95 -12.85 -3.12
CA HIS A 212 -4.13 -12.18 -2.58
C HIS A 212 -4.68 -11.23 -3.64
N LEU A 213 -5.95 -11.38 -4.00
CA LEU A 213 -6.61 -10.53 -4.97
C LEU A 213 -7.18 -9.29 -4.27
N VAL A 214 -6.62 -8.14 -4.57
CA VAL A 214 -7.06 -6.87 -3.97
C VAL A 214 -8.49 -6.56 -4.40
N PRO A 215 -9.42 -6.35 -3.44
CA PRO A 215 -10.81 -6.04 -3.76
C PRO A 215 -10.94 -4.77 -4.61
N GLY A 216 -11.75 -4.83 -5.68
CA GLY A 216 -11.96 -3.69 -6.59
C GLY A 216 -12.75 -2.54 -5.96
N GLY A 217 -13.54 -2.81 -4.91
CA GLY A 217 -14.41 -1.82 -4.25
C GLY A 217 -13.71 -0.96 -3.20
N LEU A 218 -12.39 -1.07 -3.01
CA LEU A 218 -11.67 -0.24 -2.04
C LEU A 218 -11.62 1.22 -2.50
N PRO A 219 -12.01 2.21 -1.64
CA PRO A 219 -12.28 3.58 -2.06
C PRO A 219 -11.05 4.34 -2.55
N SER A 220 -9.85 4.05 -1.99
CA SER A 220 -8.62 4.77 -2.34
C SER A 220 -7.39 3.86 -2.28
N ASP A 221 -6.25 4.35 -2.77
CA ASP A 221 -4.98 3.64 -2.66
C ASP A 221 -4.49 3.54 -1.22
N ALA A 222 -4.88 4.45 -0.32
CA ALA A 222 -4.63 4.32 1.11
C ALA A 222 -5.36 3.10 1.70
N HIS A 223 -6.62 2.87 1.34
CA HIS A 223 -7.38 1.68 1.74
C HIS A 223 -6.78 0.41 1.14
N ARG A 224 -6.33 0.45 -0.12
CA ARG A 224 -5.63 -0.69 -0.76
C ARG A 224 -4.32 -1.01 -0.03
N ALA A 225 -3.54 0.01 0.32
CA ALA A 225 -2.29 -0.18 1.07
C ALA A 225 -2.53 -0.76 2.46
N ALA A 226 -3.56 -0.30 3.18
CA ALA A 226 -3.95 -0.86 4.47
C ALA A 226 -4.36 -2.33 4.35
N TRP A 227 -5.24 -2.65 3.40
CA TRP A 227 -5.66 -4.03 3.14
C TRP A 227 -4.47 -4.93 2.76
N MET A 228 -3.58 -4.47 1.87
CA MET A 228 -2.35 -5.19 1.51
C MET A 228 -1.47 -5.47 2.73
N ALA A 229 -1.38 -4.52 3.67
CA ALA A 229 -0.62 -4.71 4.91
C ALA A 229 -1.24 -5.79 5.80
N ASP A 230 -2.56 -5.81 5.93
CA ASP A 230 -3.29 -6.76 6.75
C ASP A 230 -3.15 -8.20 6.23
N VAL A 231 -3.10 -8.40 4.91
CA VAL A 231 -2.85 -9.73 4.31
C VAL A 231 -1.37 -10.06 4.14
N GLY A 232 -0.46 -9.20 4.64
CA GLY A 232 0.98 -9.46 4.66
C GLY A 232 1.77 -9.05 3.43
N CYS A 233 1.18 -8.33 2.47
CA CYS A 233 1.87 -7.77 1.29
C CYS A 233 2.64 -6.48 1.64
N MET A 234 3.42 -6.48 2.72
CA MET A 234 4.02 -5.30 3.34
C MET A 234 4.88 -4.46 2.39
N GLY A 235 5.64 -5.12 1.50
CA GLY A 235 6.51 -4.43 0.54
C GLY A 235 5.72 -3.63 -0.49
N GLN A 236 4.65 -4.23 -1.02
CA GLN A 236 3.76 -3.61 -1.99
C GLN A 236 2.92 -2.50 -1.36
N ALA A 237 2.41 -2.72 -0.13
CA ALA A 237 1.69 -1.71 0.63
C ALA A 237 2.52 -0.44 0.85
N ARG A 238 3.80 -0.59 1.25
CA ARG A 238 4.72 0.54 1.42
C ARG A 238 5.02 1.26 0.12
N ALA A 239 5.22 0.52 -0.98
CA ALA A 239 5.44 1.11 -2.29
C ALA A 239 4.21 1.92 -2.75
N LEU A 240 3.00 1.41 -2.50
CA LEU A 240 1.77 2.11 -2.82
C LEU A 240 1.62 3.40 -2.01
N LEU A 241 1.89 3.37 -0.69
CA LEU A 241 1.89 4.58 0.14
C LEU A 241 2.95 5.60 -0.27
N ALA A 242 4.13 5.14 -0.70
CA ALA A 242 5.18 6.03 -1.18
C ALA A 242 4.75 6.83 -2.42
N GLY A 243 3.84 6.31 -3.23
CA GLY A 243 3.24 6.99 -4.37
C GLY A 243 2.20 8.07 -4.02
N LEU A 244 1.76 8.14 -2.76
CA LEU A 244 0.78 9.12 -2.27
C LEU A 244 1.43 10.39 -1.66
N ARG A 245 2.75 10.48 -1.65
CA ARG A 245 3.54 11.57 -1.03
C ARG A 245 3.75 12.75 -1.95
#